data_98ba62d7682424fa6fdc3ce9f8078795
#
_entry.id   98ba62d7682424fa6fdc3ce9f8078795
#
_cell.length_a   1.000
_cell.length_b   1.000
_cell.length_c   1.000
_cell.angle_alpha   90.00
_cell.angle_beta   90.00
_cell.angle_gamma   90.00
#
_symmetry.space_group_name_H-M   'P 1'
#
loop_
_entity.id
_entity.type
_entity.pdbx_description
1 polymer ?
#
loop_
_entity_poly.entity_id
_entity_poly.type
_entity_poly.pdbx_seq_one_letter_code
_entity_poly.pdbx_strand_id
1 'polypeptide(L)'
;MKYYSTNKKAPIADLHKAVVKGLAEDRGLYMPEIIKKLPQNFLDNIEKLSFQEIAYKVADAFFGEDVDAESLKKIVYDTLAFDCPVVEVEPNIYSLELFHGPTLAFKDVGARFMARLLQYFVRQEGKEEVNVLVATSGDTGSAVANGFLGVDGIHVYVLYPKGKVSKIQESQFTTLGQNITALEVDGVFDDCQALVKSAFMDEELNKHMKLTSANSINVARFLPQAFYYFNAYARMKEKGLADKLVICVPSGNFGNITAGLFGHEMGLPIHRFIAANNANDIFYNYLQTGEYNPQPSKATIANAMDVGDPSNFARIYDLYKGNHEAITAYISGATYKDEQIAETMKQCYNDTKYVLDPHGACGYRALKEQLKPGEVGVFLETAHPAKFKEKVDSILGTDIEIPARLAEFMKGKKQSIEMTKDFASFKNYLMNE
;
A
#
# COMPACT_ATOMS: atom_id res chain seq x y z
N MET A 1 -5.59 18.82 12.25
CA MET A 1 -6.37 17.53 12.21
C MET A 1 -6.03 16.70 13.43
N LYS A 2 -7.03 16.15 14.11
CA LYS A 2 -6.85 15.26 15.26
C LYS A 2 -7.07 13.82 14.85
N TYR A 3 -6.36 12.92 15.53
CA TYR A 3 -6.40 11.47 15.28
C TYR A 3 -6.70 10.72 16.57
N TYR A 4 -7.56 9.71 16.48
CA TYR A 4 -7.84 8.79 17.59
C TYR A 4 -7.35 7.38 17.23
N SER A 5 -7.17 6.53 18.24
CA SER A 5 -6.81 5.13 18.05
C SER A 5 -8.05 4.27 17.79
N THR A 6 -7.95 3.30 16.89
CA THR A 6 -9.02 2.30 16.67
C THR A 6 -9.34 1.52 17.94
N ASN A 7 -8.43 1.39 18.89
CA ASN A 7 -8.66 0.74 20.19
C ASN A 7 -9.29 1.67 21.25
N LYS A 8 -9.42 2.98 20.95
CA LYS A 8 -10.11 3.98 21.77
C LYS A 8 -9.54 4.23 23.19
N LYS A 9 -8.35 3.73 23.50
CA LYS A 9 -7.73 3.85 24.85
C LYS A 9 -6.51 4.77 24.87
N ALA A 10 -5.94 5.09 23.70
CA ALA A 10 -4.81 6.01 23.61
C ALA A 10 -5.28 7.47 23.59
N PRO A 11 -4.42 8.43 24.02
CA PRO A 11 -4.72 9.85 23.89
C PRO A 11 -4.92 10.27 22.43
N ILE A 12 -5.74 11.31 22.23
CA ILE A 12 -5.88 11.96 20.91
C ILE A 12 -4.53 12.53 20.49
N ALA A 13 -4.16 12.33 19.25
CA ALA A 13 -2.91 12.77 18.67
C ALA A 13 -3.13 13.83 17.59
N ASP A 14 -2.16 14.71 17.38
CA ASP A 14 -2.08 15.54 16.18
C ASP A 14 -1.46 14.75 15.01
N LEU A 15 -1.41 15.35 13.83
CA LEU A 15 -0.81 14.72 12.65
C LEU A 15 0.66 14.39 12.88
N HIS A 16 1.41 15.31 13.46
CA HIS A 16 2.83 15.14 13.72
C HIS A 16 3.08 13.87 14.55
N LYS A 17 2.39 13.72 15.68
CA LYS A 17 2.51 12.52 16.51
C LYS A 17 2.07 11.25 15.78
N ALA A 18 0.97 11.30 15.05
CA ALA A 18 0.45 10.15 14.31
C ALA A 18 1.45 9.64 13.26
N VAL A 19 2.13 10.54 12.55
CA VAL A 19 3.14 10.19 11.55
C VAL A 19 4.44 9.72 12.17
N VAL A 20 4.95 10.45 13.17
CA VAL A 20 6.23 10.15 13.80
C VAL A 20 6.17 8.88 14.64
N LYS A 21 5.06 8.65 15.35
CA LYS A 21 4.86 7.41 16.12
C LYS A 21 4.43 6.24 15.26
N GLY A 22 3.54 6.49 14.30
CA GLY A 22 3.01 5.46 13.41
C GLY A 22 1.95 4.55 14.03
N LEU A 23 2.08 4.22 15.30
CA LEU A 23 1.18 3.35 16.06
C LEU A 23 0.84 4.01 17.40
N ALA A 24 -0.43 3.88 17.84
CA ALA A 24 -0.87 4.43 19.10
C ALA A 24 -0.36 3.61 20.29
N GLU A 25 -0.33 4.23 21.48
CA GLU A 25 0.17 3.60 22.70
C GLU A 25 -0.61 2.35 23.12
N ASP A 26 -1.89 2.25 22.74
CA ASP A 26 -2.75 1.10 22.98
C ASP A 26 -2.70 0.04 21.87
N ARG A 27 -1.72 0.15 20.95
CA ARG A 27 -1.52 -0.69 19.78
C ARG A 27 -2.58 -0.55 18.69
N GLY A 28 -3.50 0.40 18.83
CA GLY A 28 -4.48 0.74 17.79
C GLY A 28 -3.87 1.55 16.67
N LEU A 29 -4.59 1.62 15.57
CA LEU A 29 -4.21 2.41 14.42
C LEU A 29 -4.82 3.81 14.51
N TYR A 30 -4.10 4.81 14.06
CA TYR A 30 -4.62 6.18 14.02
C TYR A 30 -5.65 6.37 12.92
N MET A 31 -6.75 7.02 13.27
CA MET A 31 -7.84 7.43 12.40
C MET A 31 -8.09 8.93 12.54
N PRO A 32 -8.29 9.68 11.46
CA PRO A 32 -8.70 11.08 11.57
C PRO A 32 -10.08 11.18 12.22
N GLU A 33 -10.26 12.13 13.15
CA GLU A 33 -11.55 12.37 13.78
C GLU A 33 -12.62 12.78 12.77
N ILE A 34 -12.22 13.49 11.73
CA ILE A 34 -13.09 13.98 10.68
C ILE A 34 -12.52 13.61 9.32
N ILE A 35 -13.34 13.00 8.48
CA ILE A 35 -13.07 12.82 7.06
C ILE A 35 -13.83 13.92 6.33
N LYS A 36 -13.12 14.96 5.87
CA LYS A 36 -13.72 16.12 5.23
C LYS A 36 -14.30 15.75 3.87
N LYS A 37 -15.52 16.21 3.60
CA LYS A 37 -16.09 16.11 2.26
C LYS A 37 -15.44 17.16 1.34
N LEU A 38 -15.13 16.74 0.12
CA LEU A 38 -14.63 17.65 -0.89
C LEU A 38 -15.77 18.44 -1.51
N PRO A 39 -15.51 19.67 -1.99
CA PRO A 39 -16.55 20.50 -2.63
C PRO A 39 -17.15 19.79 -3.86
N GLN A 40 -18.47 19.86 -4.02
CA GLN A 40 -19.16 19.25 -5.16
C GLN A 40 -18.65 19.81 -6.50
N ASN A 41 -18.35 21.11 -6.56
CA ASN A 41 -17.77 21.74 -7.74
C ASN A 41 -16.42 21.12 -8.15
N PHE A 42 -15.60 20.71 -7.19
CA PHE A 42 -14.36 19.99 -7.48
C PHE A 42 -14.64 18.66 -8.15
N LEU A 43 -15.57 17.88 -7.61
CA LEU A 43 -15.95 16.56 -8.15
C LEU A 43 -16.61 16.69 -9.53
N ASP A 44 -17.44 17.70 -9.73
CA ASP A 44 -18.13 17.94 -11.00
C ASP A 44 -17.19 18.31 -12.15
N ASN A 45 -16.01 18.84 -11.83
CA ASN A 45 -15.01 19.29 -12.81
C ASN A 45 -13.69 18.52 -12.73
N ILE A 46 -13.66 17.41 -12.01
CA ILE A 46 -12.41 16.68 -11.70
C ILE A 46 -11.68 16.19 -12.95
N GLU A 47 -12.40 15.84 -14.02
CA GLU A 47 -11.81 15.37 -15.27
C GLU A 47 -10.97 16.43 -15.99
N LYS A 48 -11.14 17.70 -15.64
CA LYS A 48 -10.37 18.82 -16.21
C LYS A 48 -9.03 19.04 -15.52
N LEU A 49 -8.78 18.36 -14.41
CA LEU A 49 -7.61 18.55 -13.57
C LEU A 49 -6.55 17.47 -13.84
N SER A 50 -5.28 17.85 -13.67
CA SER A 50 -4.17 16.90 -13.69
C SER A 50 -4.18 16.03 -12.44
N PHE A 51 -3.48 14.90 -12.48
CA PHE A 51 -3.33 14.03 -11.31
C PHE A 51 -2.76 14.79 -10.11
N GLN A 52 -1.76 15.63 -10.32
CA GLN A 52 -1.12 16.42 -9.26
C GLN A 52 -2.09 17.44 -8.65
N GLU A 53 -2.87 18.13 -9.47
CA GLU A 53 -3.90 19.07 -9.00
C GLU A 53 -4.98 18.37 -8.18
N ILE A 54 -5.44 17.21 -8.64
CA ILE A 54 -6.41 16.38 -7.93
C ILE A 54 -5.82 15.93 -6.58
N ALA A 55 -4.62 15.40 -6.59
CA ALA A 55 -3.95 14.89 -5.39
C ALA A 55 -3.72 16.00 -4.36
N TYR A 56 -3.37 17.20 -4.80
CA TYR A 56 -3.22 18.33 -3.88
C TYR A 56 -4.52 18.66 -3.14
N LYS A 57 -5.65 18.66 -3.84
CA LYS A 57 -6.97 18.89 -3.21
C LYS A 57 -7.31 17.82 -2.18
N VAL A 58 -7.03 16.57 -2.48
CA VAL A 58 -7.24 15.45 -1.56
C VAL A 58 -6.29 15.56 -0.36
N ALA A 59 -5.02 15.85 -0.60
CA ALA A 59 -4.02 16.02 0.45
C ALA A 59 -4.35 17.19 1.38
N ASP A 60 -4.83 18.29 0.84
CA ASP A 60 -5.23 19.47 1.62
C ASP A 60 -6.34 19.13 2.62
N ALA A 61 -7.28 18.27 2.24
CA ALA A 61 -8.35 17.83 3.13
C ALA A 61 -7.85 17.04 4.35
N PHE A 62 -6.74 16.31 4.22
CA PHE A 62 -6.14 15.55 5.32
C PHE A 62 -5.04 16.32 6.06
N PHE A 63 -4.21 17.04 5.34
CA PHE A 63 -2.94 17.57 5.85
C PHE A 63 -2.85 19.10 5.87
N GLY A 64 -3.79 19.80 5.23
CA GLY A 64 -3.73 21.26 5.05
C GLY A 64 -3.83 22.09 6.33
N GLU A 65 -4.37 21.52 7.41
CA GLU A 65 -4.40 22.19 8.72
C GLU A 65 -3.04 22.17 9.42
N ASP A 66 -2.17 21.21 9.09
CA ASP A 66 -0.94 20.91 9.81
C ASP A 66 0.32 21.23 8.98
N VAL A 67 0.17 21.34 7.67
CA VAL A 67 1.27 21.61 6.73
C VAL A 67 0.91 22.83 5.90
N ASP A 68 1.81 23.80 5.81
CA ASP A 68 1.56 24.99 5.01
C ASP A 68 1.34 24.64 3.52
N ALA A 69 0.55 25.46 2.85
CA ALA A 69 0.10 25.17 1.48
C ALA A 69 1.24 25.01 0.48
N GLU A 70 2.29 25.80 0.58
CA GLU A 70 3.45 25.73 -0.31
C GLU A 70 4.21 24.42 -0.12
N SER A 71 4.51 24.07 1.13
CA SER A 71 5.20 22.81 1.48
C SER A 71 4.36 21.59 1.10
N LEU A 72 3.05 21.60 1.36
CA LEU A 72 2.17 20.49 1.00
C LEU A 72 2.10 20.28 -0.51
N LYS A 73 1.98 21.37 -1.26
CA LYS A 73 1.98 21.33 -2.73
C LYS A 73 3.29 20.72 -3.25
N LYS A 74 4.42 21.15 -2.71
CA LYS A 74 5.73 20.60 -3.08
C LYS A 74 5.82 19.10 -2.76
N ILE A 75 5.38 18.68 -1.58
CA ILE A 75 5.36 17.27 -1.19
C ILE A 75 4.53 16.44 -2.19
N VAL A 76 3.34 16.89 -2.53
CA VAL A 76 2.44 16.19 -3.47
C VAL A 76 3.05 16.11 -4.87
N TYR A 77 3.52 17.22 -5.41
CA TYR A 77 4.04 17.28 -6.77
C TYR A 77 5.35 16.49 -6.91
N ASP A 78 6.23 16.53 -5.92
CA ASP A 78 7.46 15.73 -5.91
C ASP A 78 7.14 14.22 -5.76
N THR A 79 6.10 13.89 -5.00
CA THR A 79 5.63 12.50 -4.84
C THR A 79 5.14 11.93 -6.18
N LEU A 80 4.33 12.69 -6.89
CA LEU A 80 3.66 12.27 -8.14
C LEU A 80 4.44 12.74 -9.38
N ALA A 81 5.70 12.37 -9.45
CA ALA A 81 6.56 12.59 -10.64
C ALA A 81 6.30 11.56 -11.77
N PHE A 82 5.26 10.75 -11.64
CA PHE A 82 4.85 9.72 -12.59
C PHE A 82 3.32 9.62 -12.62
N ASP A 83 2.78 9.06 -13.70
CA ASP A 83 1.34 8.89 -13.88
C ASP A 83 0.85 7.53 -13.34
N CYS A 84 -0.46 7.46 -13.08
CA CYS A 84 -1.20 6.24 -12.80
C CYS A 84 -2.32 6.12 -13.84
N PRO A 85 -2.02 5.69 -15.07
CA PRO A 85 -2.99 5.70 -16.16
C PRO A 85 -4.04 4.60 -16.03
N VAL A 86 -5.20 4.88 -16.60
CA VAL A 86 -6.28 3.90 -16.78
C VAL A 86 -6.19 3.36 -18.21
N VAL A 87 -6.04 2.04 -18.35
CA VAL A 87 -5.84 1.36 -19.63
C VAL A 87 -6.97 0.37 -19.86
N GLU A 88 -7.62 0.44 -21.03
CA GLU A 88 -8.63 -0.54 -21.40
C GLU A 88 -7.98 -1.91 -21.66
N VAL A 89 -8.45 -2.94 -20.96
CA VAL A 89 -8.01 -4.32 -21.18
C VAL A 89 -8.98 -5.04 -22.10
N GLU A 90 -10.27 -4.87 -21.85
CA GLU A 90 -11.37 -5.38 -22.69
C GLU A 90 -12.60 -4.50 -22.44
N PRO A 91 -13.68 -4.61 -23.26
CA PRO A 91 -14.86 -3.79 -23.04
C PRO A 91 -15.37 -3.85 -21.61
N ASN A 92 -15.57 -2.68 -21.00
CA ASN A 92 -16.02 -2.47 -19.61
C ASN A 92 -15.04 -2.89 -18.51
N ILE A 93 -13.82 -3.31 -18.83
CA ILE A 93 -12.79 -3.66 -17.84
C ILE A 93 -11.51 -2.90 -18.15
N TYR A 94 -11.08 -2.10 -17.17
CA TYR A 94 -9.92 -1.23 -17.26
C TYR A 94 -8.92 -1.59 -16.16
N SER A 95 -7.64 -1.42 -16.46
CA SER A 95 -6.54 -1.51 -15.50
C SER A 95 -6.14 -0.12 -15.04
N LEU A 96 -6.12 0.12 -13.73
CA LEU A 96 -5.42 1.26 -13.17
C LEU A 96 -3.99 0.83 -12.92
N GLU A 97 -3.07 1.28 -13.79
CA GLU A 97 -1.66 0.91 -13.73
C GLU A 97 -0.93 1.75 -12.69
N LEU A 98 -0.64 1.16 -11.55
CA LEU A 98 0.02 1.81 -10.40
C LEU A 98 1.53 1.51 -10.34
N PHE A 99 2.11 1.05 -11.44
CA PHE A 99 3.48 0.54 -11.49
C PHE A 99 4.45 1.40 -12.32
N HIS A 100 4.15 2.66 -12.52
CA HIS A 100 5.00 3.58 -13.30
C HIS A 100 5.96 4.41 -12.43
N GLY A 101 5.94 4.22 -11.12
CA GLY A 101 6.87 4.88 -10.21
C GLY A 101 8.25 4.24 -10.17
N PRO A 102 9.16 4.75 -9.31
CA PRO A 102 10.57 4.34 -9.27
C PRO A 102 10.80 2.84 -9.04
N THR A 103 9.96 2.18 -8.23
CA THR A 103 10.12 0.75 -7.92
C THR A 103 9.06 -0.12 -8.59
N LEU A 104 8.26 0.45 -9.48
CA LEU A 104 7.27 -0.25 -10.29
C LEU A 104 6.20 -0.96 -9.45
N ALA A 105 5.76 -0.34 -8.36
CA ALA A 105 4.66 -0.81 -7.52
C ALA A 105 3.82 0.36 -7.00
N PHE A 106 2.56 0.10 -6.67
CA PHE A 106 1.63 1.12 -6.17
C PHE A 106 2.12 1.81 -4.89
N LYS A 107 2.95 1.13 -4.14
CA LYS A 107 3.48 1.58 -2.85
C LYS A 107 4.42 2.76 -2.97
N ASP A 108 4.90 3.07 -4.17
CA ASP A 108 5.72 4.26 -4.44
C ASP A 108 5.01 5.55 -4.03
N VAL A 109 3.71 5.66 -4.27
CA VAL A 109 2.94 6.87 -3.91
C VAL A 109 3.00 7.12 -2.40
N GLY A 110 2.60 6.13 -1.60
CA GLY A 110 2.57 6.29 -0.15
C GLY A 110 3.97 6.42 0.46
N ALA A 111 4.95 5.65 -0.02
CA ALA A 111 6.31 5.71 0.50
C ALA A 111 7.00 7.05 0.22
N ARG A 112 6.86 7.56 -1.00
CA ARG A 112 7.43 8.86 -1.40
C ARG A 112 6.77 10.01 -0.65
N PHE A 113 5.45 9.96 -0.48
CA PHE A 113 4.72 10.96 0.29
C PHE A 113 5.14 10.95 1.76
N MET A 114 5.16 9.78 2.39
CA MET A 114 5.57 9.66 3.79
C MET A 114 7.01 10.16 4.01
N ALA A 115 7.93 9.82 3.13
CA ALA A 115 9.33 10.26 3.25
C ALA A 115 9.43 11.79 3.28
N ARG A 116 8.70 12.47 2.42
CA ARG A 116 8.69 13.93 2.32
C ARG A 116 7.98 14.59 3.50
N LEU A 117 6.86 14.02 3.93
CA LEU A 117 6.12 14.52 5.09
C LEU A 117 6.91 14.33 6.39
N LEU A 118 7.52 13.16 6.56
CA LEU A 118 8.36 12.88 7.73
C LEU A 118 9.59 13.81 7.77
N GLN A 119 10.23 14.05 6.63
CA GLN A 119 11.33 15.01 6.52
C GLN A 119 10.89 16.43 6.91
N TYR A 120 9.70 16.84 6.50
CA TYR A 120 9.13 18.13 6.89
C TYR A 120 9.05 18.27 8.41
N PHE A 121 8.55 17.25 9.11
CA PHE A 121 8.44 17.26 10.56
C PHE A 121 9.80 17.16 11.25
N VAL A 122 10.69 16.31 10.77
CA VAL A 122 12.04 16.16 11.33
C VAL A 122 12.83 17.48 11.26
N ARG A 123 12.72 18.22 10.18
CA ARG A 123 13.35 19.54 10.04
C ARG A 123 12.82 20.57 11.00
N GLN A 124 11.57 20.46 11.43
CA GLN A 124 10.98 21.36 12.43
C GLN A 124 11.42 21.04 13.85
N GLU A 125 11.64 19.76 14.16
CA GLU A 125 11.98 19.32 15.52
C GLU A 125 13.45 19.47 15.90
N GLY A 126 14.38 19.52 14.94
CA GLY A 126 15.81 19.63 15.20
C GLY A 126 16.59 18.37 14.85
N LYS A 127 17.53 17.92 15.71
CA LYS A 127 18.66 17.06 15.34
C LYS A 127 18.50 15.56 15.62
N GLU A 128 17.38 15.09 16.14
CA GLU A 128 17.22 13.65 16.43
C GLU A 128 16.93 12.87 15.16
N GLU A 129 17.73 11.84 14.90
CA GLU A 129 17.49 10.89 13.82
C GLU A 129 16.25 10.06 14.11
N VAL A 130 15.41 9.89 13.10
CA VAL A 130 14.25 8.99 13.14
C VAL A 130 14.62 7.69 12.45
N ASN A 131 14.36 6.57 13.12
CA ASN A 131 14.65 5.24 12.61
C ASN A 131 13.35 4.59 12.14
N VAL A 132 13.25 4.33 10.84
CA VAL A 132 12.10 3.71 10.22
C VAL A 132 12.30 2.21 10.19
N LEU A 133 11.39 1.47 10.81
CA LEU A 133 11.36 0.01 10.71
C LEU A 133 10.26 -0.40 9.72
N VAL A 134 10.59 -1.27 8.79
CA VAL A 134 9.63 -1.78 7.81
C VAL A 134 9.82 -3.29 7.62
N ALA A 135 8.75 -4.06 7.87
CA ALA A 135 8.68 -5.46 7.50
C ALA A 135 8.12 -5.56 6.08
N THR A 136 8.71 -6.42 5.25
CA THR A 136 8.30 -6.52 3.84
C THR A 136 8.25 -7.95 3.34
N SER A 137 7.30 -8.20 2.43
CA SER A 137 7.27 -9.37 1.55
C SER A 137 7.85 -9.07 0.16
N GLY A 138 8.39 -7.84 -0.05
CA GLY A 138 9.04 -7.42 -1.30
C GLY A 138 8.76 -5.96 -1.68
N ASP A 139 7.55 -5.66 -2.14
CA ASP A 139 7.22 -4.34 -2.72
C ASP A 139 7.22 -3.19 -1.70
N THR A 140 6.77 -3.45 -0.48
CA THR A 140 6.78 -2.41 0.57
C THR A 140 8.21 -1.97 0.89
N GLY A 141 9.12 -2.94 1.10
CA GLY A 141 10.53 -2.64 1.37
C GLY A 141 11.19 -1.93 0.20
N SER A 142 10.91 -2.35 -1.02
CA SER A 142 11.42 -1.70 -2.23
C SER A 142 11.00 -0.23 -2.30
N ALA A 143 9.71 0.04 -2.14
CA ALA A 143 9.16 1.39 -2.22
C ALA A 143 9.65 2.29 -1.07
N VAL A 144 9.67 1.78 0.16
CA VAL A 144 10.14 2.53 1.33
C VAL A 144 11.63 2.83 1.22
N ALA A 145 12.46 1.85 0.91
CA ALA A 145 13.90 2.05 0.78
C ALA A 145 14.22 3.12 -0.29
N ASN A 146 13.56 3.05 -1.43
CA ASN A 146 13.78 4.03 -2.51
C ASN A 146 13.19 5.40 -2.18
N GLY A 147 12.01 5.44 -1.55
CA GLY A 147 11.36 6.70 -1.17
C GLY A 147 12.15 7.49 -0.13
N PHE A 148 12.83 6.80 0.78
CA PHE A 148 13.61 7.39 1.86
C PHE A 148 15.11 7.49 1.57
N LEU A 149 15.60 6.97 0.44
CA LEU A 149 17.02 6.98 0.10
C LEU A 149 17.58 8.41 0.08
N GLY A 150 18.63 8.63 0.86
CA GLY A 150 19.30 9.92 0.96
C GLY A 150 18.53 11.01 1.70
N VAL A 151 17.45 10.68 2.39
CA VAL A 151 16.68 11.64 3.19
C VAL A 151 17.39 11.91 4.52
N ASP A 152 17.83 13.15 4.71
CA ASP A 152 18.55 13.56 5.92
C ASP A 152 17.73 13.38 7.19
N GLY A 153 18.39 12.89 8.23
CA GLY A 153 17.77 12.70 9.55
C GLY A 153 16.91 11.46 9.67
N ILE A 154 16.91 10.58 8.66
CA ILE A 154 16.11 9.36 8.66
C ILE A 154 16.99 8.17 8.27
N HIS A 155 16.99 7.12 9.09
CA HIS A 155 17.57 5.82 8.78
C HIS A 155 16.47 4.78 8.61
N VAL A 156 16.60 3.86 7.64
CA VAL A 156 15.59 2.84 7.33
C VAL A 156 16.18 1.45 7.52
N TYR A 157 15.51 0.63 8.31
CA TYR A 157 15.80 -0.80 8.47
C TYR A 157 14.70 -1.60 7.79
N VAL A 158 15.06 -2.35 6.75
CA VAL A 158 14.15 -3.20 5.98
C VAL A 158 14.32 -4.65 6.42
N LEU A 159 13.30 -5.20 7.08
CA LEU A 159 13.29 -6.61 7.51
C LEU A 159 12.53 -7.44 6.48
N TYR A 160 13.19 -8.46 5.93
CA TYR A 160 12.58 -9.32 4.92
C TYR A 160 12.89 -10.80 5.17
N PRO A 161 11.98 -11.72 4.80
CA PRO A 161 12.18 -13.14 5.02
C PRO A 161 13.15 -13.73 4.00
N LYS A 162 14.20 -14.38 4.49
CA LYS A 162 15.24 -15.02 3.68
C LYS A 162 14.65 -16.02 2.70
N GLY A 163 14.97 -15.85 1.41
CA GLY A 163 14.54 -16.76 0.34
C GLY A 163 13.04 -16.71 0.00
N LYS A 164 12.27 -15.78 0.57
CA LYS A 164 10.82 -15.65 0.33
C LYS A 164 10.43 -14.46 -0.54
N VAL A 165 11.39 -13.65 -0.93
CA VAL A 165 11.20 -12.47 -1.78
C VAL A 165 11.84 -12.77 -3.14
N SER A 166 11.24 -12.32 -4.24
CA SER A 166 11.85 -12.51 -5.56
C SER A 166 13.21 -11.82 -5.62
N LYS A 167 14.14 -12.37 -6.39
CA LYS A 167 15.49 -11.79 -6.55
C LYS A 167 15.43 -10.34 -7.06
N ILE A 168 14.47 -10.04 -7.92
CA ILE A 168 14.27 -8.71 -8.47
C ILE A 168 13.81 -7.75 -7.38
N GLN A 169 12.80 -8.13 -6.59
CA GLN A 169 12.33 -7.31 -5.46
C GLN A 169 13.45 -7.11 -4.42
N GLU A 170 14.17 -8.17 -4.07
CA GLU A 170 15.28 -8.11 -3.11
C GLU A 170 16.35 -7.11 -3.57
N SER A 171 16.68 -7.09 -4.85
CA SER A 171 17.68 -6.15 -5.40
C SER A 171 17.29 -4.68 -5.22
N GLN A 172 16.01 -4.37 -5.13
CA GLN A 172 15.52 -2.99 -5.02
C GLN A 172 15.76 -2.36 -3.63
N PHE A 173 16.06 -3.14 -2.60
CA PHE A 173 16.36 -2.59 -1.27
C PHE A 173 17.70 -3.10 -0.67
N THR A 174 18.31 -4.12 -1.25
CA THR A 174 19.60 -4.64 -0.74
C THR A 174 20.82 -4.03 -1.41
N THR A 175 20.63 -3.24 -2.45
CA THR A 175 21.74 -2.67 -3.27
C THR A 175 21.95 -1.18 -3.04
N LEU A 176 21.19 -0.55 -2.14
CA LEU A 176 21.16 0.91 -2.02
C LEU A 176 22.23 1.46 -1.10
N GLY A 177 22.48 0.85 0.05
CA GLY A 177 23.41 1.42 1.04
C GLY A 177 22.91 2.75 1.62
N GLN A 178 23.84 3.65 1.92
CA GLN A 178 23.56 4.98 2.51
C GLN A 178 22.76 4.84 3.83
N ASN A 179 21.60 5.49 3.91
CA ASN A 179 20.72 5.44 5.08
C ASN A 179 19.75 4.25 5.07
N ILE A 180 20.00 3.24 4.24
CA ILE A 180 19.16 2.04 4.14
C ILE A 180 19.95 0.82 4.58
N THR A 181 19.42 0.08 5.55
CA THR A 181 19.98 -1.19 6.04
C THR A 181 18.98 -2.31 5.81
N ALA A 182 19.37 -3.34 5.07
CA ALA A 182 18.55 -4.53 4.83
C ALA A 182 18.92 -5.63 5.82
N LEU A 183 17.90 -6.15 6.53
CA LEU A 183 18.04 -7.23 7.50
C LEU A 183 17.34 -8.48 6.94
N GLU A 184 18.14 -9.49 6.61
CA GLU A 184 17.67 -10.78 6.08
C GLU A 184 17.32 -11.69 7.25
N VAL A 185 16.03 -11.87 7.50
CA VAL A 185 15.53 -12.63 8.66
C VAL A 185 15.31 -14.09 8.28
N ASP A 186 15.88 -14.99 9.08
CA ASP A 186 15.64 -16.43 8.93
C ASP A 186 14.27 -16.81 9.50
N GLY A 187 13.24 -16.60 8.69
CA GLY A 187 11.85 -16.81 9.06
C GLY A 187 10.91 -16.49 7.90
N VAL A 188 9.66 -16.18 8.25
CA VAL A 188 8.61 -15.80 7.30
C VAL A 188 8.23 -14.32 7.51
N PHE A 189 7.37 -13.77 6.66
CA PHE A 189 6.95 -12.37 6.76
C PHE A 189 6.33 -12.03 8.13
N ASP A 190 5.53 -12.92 8.70
CA ASP A 190 4.92 -12.72 10.02
C ASP A 190 5.98 -12.58 11.12
N ASP A 191 7.13 -13.29 11.00
CA ASP A 191 8.25 -13.13 11.92
C ASP A 191 8.87 -11.72 11.81
N CYS A 192 9.02 -11.21 10.60
CA CYS A 192 9.50 -9.83 10.37
C CYS A 192 8.56 -8.80 11.00
N GLN A 193 7.25 -8.97 10.82
CA GLN A 193 6.25 -8.10 11.46
C GLN A 193 6.29 -8.19 12.98
N ALA A 194 6.46 -9.38 13.52
CA ALA A 194 6.56 -9.59 14.96
C ALA A 194 7.78 -8.87 15.56
N LEU A 195 8.93 -8.91 14.89
CA LEU A 195 10.13 -8.18 15.31
C LEU A 195 9.88 -6.67 15.35
N VAL A 196 9.26 -6.12 14.31
CA VAL A 196 8.93 -4.68 14.25
C VAL A 196 7.97 -4.31 15.37
N LYS A 197 6.88 -5.05 15.56
CA LYS A 197 5.91 -4.81 16.64
C LYS A 197 6.55 -4.88 18.02
N SER A 198 7.43 -5.86 18.25
CA SER A 198 8.15 -6.01 19.52
C SER A 198 9.08 -4.82 19.79
N ALA A 199 9.73 -4.30 18.76
CA ALA A 199 10.58 -3.11 18.89
C ALA A 199 9.77 -1.89 19.32
N PHE A 200 8.57 -1.69 18.80
CA PHE A 200 7.70 -0.58 19.21
C PHE A 200 7.21 -0.69 20.64
N MET A 201 7.13 -1.91 21.19
CA MET A 201 6.68 -2.16 22.56
C MET A 201 7.83 -2.19 23.58
N ASP A 202 9.07 -2.18 23.15
CA ASP A 202 10.24 -2.26 24.03
C ASP A 202 10.62 -0.88 24.55
N GLU A 203 10.44 -0.66 25.85
CA GLU A 203 10.69 0.65 26.49
C GLU A 203 12.15 1.07 26.43
N GLU A 204 13.08 0.14 26.61
CA GLU A 204 14.52 0.42 26.59
C GLU A 204 14.96 0.88 25.22
N LEU A 205 14.52 0.15 24.16
CA LEU A 205 14.82 0.50 22.78
C LEU A 205 14.24 1.85 22.39
N ASN A 206 12.99 2.15 22.80
CA ASN A 206 12.33 3.43 22.51
C ASN A 206 12.94 4.62 23.28
N LYS A 207 13.67 4.36 24.36
CA LYS A 207 14.48 5.39 25.04
C LYS A 207 15.82 5.60 24.33
N HIS A 208 16.35 4.57 23.70
CA HIS A 208 17.62 4.60 22.98
C HIS A 208 17.53 5.28 21.62
N MET A 209 16.47 4.99 20.86
CA MET A 209 16.27 5.54 19.51
C MET A 209 14.80 5.86 19.23
N LYS A 210 14.61 6.86 18.38
CA LYS A 210 13.27 7.27 17.93
C LYS A 210 12.82 6.35 16.80
N LEU A 211 11.77 5.57 17.03
CA LEU A 211 11.26 4.57 16.08
C LEU A 211 9.95 4.99 15.44
N THR A 212 9.80 4.73 14.15
CA THR A 212 8.51 4.80 13.45
C THR A 212 8.38 3.65 12.45
N SER A 213 7.14 3.36 12.04
CA SER A 213 6.86 2.35 11.05
C SER A 213 6.50 2.98 9.71
N ALA A 214 7.04 2.46 8.62
CA ALA A 214 6.64 2.82 7.27
C ALA A 214 5.70 1.80 6.62
N ASN A 215 5.14 0.87 7.37
CA ASN A 215 4.10 -0.02 6.87
C ASN A 215 2.75 0.71 6.72
N SER A 216 1.78 0.06 6.12
CA SER A 216 0.45 0.64 5.83
C SER A 216 -0.38 1.02 7.05
N ILE A 217 0.11 0.72 8.25
CA ILE A 217 -0.47 1.18 9.51
C ILE A 217 -0.25 2.69 9.73
N ASN A 218 0.80 3.26 9.17
CA ASN A 218 1.09 4.69 9.29
C ASN A 218 0.15 5.52 8.40
N VAL A 219 -0.47 6.57 8.97
CA VAL A 219 -1.40 7.44 8.24
C VAL A 219 -0.75 8.12 7.03
N ALA A 220 0.53 8.45 7.10
CA ALA A 220 1.26 9.04 5.98
C ALA A 220 1.51 8.05 4.82
N ARG A 221 1.37 6.75 5.08
CA ARG A 221 1.52 5.69 4.06
C ARG A 221 0.19 5.38 3.38
N PHE A 222 -0.92 5.25 4.12
CA PHE A 222 -2.16 4.81 3.50
C PHE A 222 -3.03 5.97 2.98
N LEU A 223 -3.12 7.11 3.66
CA LEU A 223 -3.95 8.23 3.21
C LEU A 223 -3.63 8.71 1.79
N PRO A 224 -2.35 8.86 1.38
CA PRO A 224 -2.02 9.29 0.03
C PRO A 224 -2.47 8.32 -1.06
N GLN A 225 -2.76 7.08 -0.73
CA GLN A 225 -3.28 6.12 -1.68
C GLN A 225 -4.70 6.48 -2.16
N ALA A 226 -5.39 7.37 -1.48
CA ALA A 226 -6.64 7.94 -1.98
C ALA A 226 -6.46 8.69 -3.29
N PHE A 227 -5.30 9.28 -3.53
CA PHE A 227 -5.02 10.13 -4.70
C PHE A 227 -5.35 9.45 -6.02
N TYR A 228 -4.89 8.22 -6.20
CA TYR A 228 -5.09 7.54 -7.48
C TYR A 228 -6.51 7.02 -7.68
N TYR A 229 -7.31 6.88 -6.63
CA TYR A 229 -8.75 6.60 -6.77
C TYR A 229 -9.49 7.80 -7.37
N PHE A 230 -9.21 9.00 -6.88
CA PHE A 230 -9.76 10.22 -7.45
C PHE A 230 -9.31 10.42 -8.90
N ASN A 231 -8.04 10.15 -9.20
CA ASN A 231 -7.52 10.22 -10.57
C ASN A 231 -8.19 9.19 -11.48
N ALA A 232 -8.34 7.96 -11.02
CA ALA A 232 -9.03 6.91 -11.79
C ALA A 232 -10.47 7.32 -12.13
N TYR A 233 -11.20 7.85 -11.15
CA TYR A 233 -12.55 8.38 -11.37
C TYR A 233 -12.53 9.52 -12.40
N ALA A 234 -11.61 10.46 -12.28
CA ALA A 234 -11.47 11.57 -13.22
C ALA A 234 -11.23 11.09 -14.65
N ARG A 235 -10.32 10.12 -14.83
CA ARG A 235 -10.01 9.55 -16.16
C ARG A 235 -11.20 8.77 -16.74
N MET A 236 -11.94 8.05 -15.92
CA MET A 236 -13.14 7.33 -16.35
C MET A 236 -14.29 8.30 -16.68
N LYS A 237 -14.42 9.36 -15.91
CA LYS A 237 -15.41 10.42 -16.20
C LYS A 237 -15.12 11.12 -17.53
N GLU A 238 -13.85 11.40 -17.82
CA GLU A 238 -13.42 11.95 -19.10
C GLU A 238 -13.85 11.05 -20.30
N LYS A 239 -13.92 9.73 -20.09
CA LYS A 239 -14.39 8.76 -21.07
C LYS A 239 -15.91 8.59 -21.10
N GLY A 240 -16.65 9.24 -20.21
CA GLY A 240 -18.09 9.05 -20.05
C GLY A 240 -18.50 7.73 -19.41
N LEU A 241 -17.60 7.12 -18.62
CA LEU A 241 -17.75 5.76 -18.08
C LEU A 241 -17.77 5.70 -16.55
N ALA A 242 -18.05 6.82 -15.87
CA ALA A 242 -17.96 6.89 -14.41
C ALA A 242 -19.29 6.70 -13.66
N ASP A 243 -20.43 6.55 -14.35
CA ASP A 243 -21.76 6.53 -13.70
C ASP A 243 -21.96 5.38 -12.72
N LYS A 244 -21.49 4.18 -13.08
CA LYS A 244 -21.55 2.97 -12.24
C LYS A 244 -20.17 2.32 -12.20
N LEU A 245 -19.21 3.05 -11.66
CA LEU A 245 -17.83 2.61 -11.57
C LEU A 245 -17.64 1.64 -10.42
N VAL A 246 -17.19 0.43 -10.72
CA VAL A 246 -16.82 -0.60 -9.76
C VAL A 246 -15.30 -0.68 -9.69
N ILE A 247 -14.72 -0.55 -8.50
CA ILE A 247 -13.28 -0.68 -8.33
C ILE A 247 -12.95 -1.97 -7.60
N CYS A 248 -12.12 -2.81 -8.20
CA CYS A 248 -11.62 -4.04 -7.59
C CYS A 248 -10.18 -3.86 -7.15
N VAL A 249 -9.92 -4.13 -5.86
CA VAL A 249 -8.63 -3.93 -5.24
C VAL A 249 -8.06 -5.27 -4.77
N PRO A 250 -6.94 -5.73 -5.36
CA PRO A 250 -6.18 -6.82 -4.79
C PRO A 250 -5.66 -6.40 -3.41
N SER A 251 -5.97 -7.18 -2.38
CA SER A 251 -5.81 -6.73 -1.01
C SER A 251 -5.09 -7.76 -0.13
N GLY A 252 -4.03 -7.32 0.52
CA GLY A 252 -3.29 -8.04 1.56
C GLY A 252 -3.50 -7.41 2.92
N ASN A 253 -2.83 -6.29 3.21
CA ASN A 253 -3.00 -5.51 4.46
C ASN A 253 -4.19 -4.55 4.44
N PHE A 254 -4.86 -4.41 3.32
CA PHE A 254 -6.07 -3.58 3.14
C PHE A 254 -5.86 -2.06 3.29
N GLY A 255 -4.62 -1.59 3.32
CA GLY A 255 -4.34 -0.15 3.32
C GLY A 255 -4.84 0.54 2.06
N ASN A 256 -4.65 -0.08 0.90
CA ASN A 256 -5.05 0.45 -0.39
C ASN A 256 -6.57 0.64 -0.48
N ILE A 257 -7.35 -0.42 -0.26
CA ILE A 257 -8.82 -0.31 -0.33
C ILE A 257 -9.37 0.63 0.75
N THR A 258 -8.77 0.66 1.93
CA THR A 258 -9.16 1.59 3.00
C THR A 258 -9.04 3.04 2.53
N ALA A 259 -7.97 3.39 1.83
CA ALA A 259 -7.82 4.72 1.24
C ALA A 259 -8.92 5.02 0.21
N GLY A 260 -9.29 4.03 -0.59
CA GLY A 260 -10.42 4.14 -1.53
C GLY A 260 -11.76 4.39 -0.82
N LEU A 261 -11.99 3.69 0.29
CA LEU A 261 -13.18 3.89 1.13
C LEU A 261 -13.20 5.28 1.77
N PHE A 262 -12.05 5.80 2.18
CA PHE A 262 -11.93 7.19 2.63
C PHE A 262 -12.30 8.17 1.51
N GLY A 263 -11.84 7.91 0.29
CA GLY A 263 -12.23 8.69 -0.88
C GLY A 263 -13.75 8.72 -1.07
N HIS A 264 -14.42 7.59 -0.89
CA HIS A 264 -15.87 7.51 -0.95
C HIS A 264 -16.52 8.38 0.14
N GLU A 265 -16.03 8.30 1.38
CA GLU A 265 -16.51 9.15 2.48
C GLU A 265 -16.27 10.66 2.21
N MET A 266 -15.26 10.99 1.43
CA MET A 266 -14.96 12.36 1.00
C MET A 266 -15.89 12.86 -0.12
N GLY A 267 -16.74 12.00 -0.65
CA GLY A 267 -17.70 12.32 -1.70
C GLY A 267 -17.39 11.71 -3.06
N LEU A 268 -16.30 10.95 -3.22
CA LEU A 268 -15.97 10.29 -4.48
C LEU A 268 -17.04 9.25 -4.83
N PRO A 269 -17.78 9.42 -5.95
CA PRO A 269 -18.95 8.58 -6.23
C PRO A 269 -18.58 7.26 -6.90
N ILE A 270 -17.88 6.40 -6.18
CA ILE A 270 -17.64 5.03 -6.58
C ILE A 270 -18.89 4.20 -6.29
N HIS A 271 -19.36 3.45 -7.27
CA HIS A 271 -20.60 2.68 -7.15
C HIS A 271 -20.49 1.56 -6.11
N ARG A 272 -19.43 0.79 -6.14
CA ARG A 272 -19.09 -0.24 -5.13
C ARG A 272 -17.63 -0.68 -5.27
N PHE A 273 -17.14 -1.36 -4.24
CA PHE A 273 -15.80 -1.96 -4.23
C PHE A 273 -15.87 -3.49 -4.23
N ILE A 274 -14.84 -4.11 -4.79
CA ILE A 274 -14.58 -5.55 -4.65
C ILE A 274 -13.19 -5.68 -4.02
N ALA A 275 -13.11 -6.41 -2.90
CA ALA A 275 -11.85 -6.78 -2.29
C ALA A 275 -11.45 -8.18 -2.76
N ALA A 276 -10.39 -8.29 -3.55
CA ALA A 276 -9.91 -9.56 -4.07
C ALA A 276 -8.75 -10.08 -3.22
N ASN A 277 -8.89 -11.31 -2.73
CA ASN A 277 -7.86 -12.04 -1.99
C ASN A 277 -7.23 -13.14 -2.85
N ASN A 278 -6.02 -13.55 -2.48
CA ASN A 278 -5.46 -14.86 -2.85
C ASN A 278 -6.00 -15.93 -1.90
N ALA A 279 -5.26 -17.04 -1.69
CA ALA A 279 -5.67 -18.09 -0.74
C ALA A 279 -5.70 -17.64 0.73
N ASN A 280 -5.17 -16.45 1.05
CA ASN A 280 -5.28 -15.81 2.36
C ASN A 280 -6.59 -15.04 2.40
N ASP A 281 -7.67 -15.70 2.71
CA ASP A 281 -9.05 -15.30 2.51
C ASP A 281 -9.75 -14.78 3.77
N ILE A 282 -9.00 -14.23 4.70
CA ILE A 282 -9.51 -13.78 6.01
C ILE A 282 -10.65 -12.78 5.88
N PHE A 283 -10.47 -11.76 5.04
CA PHE A 283 -11.48 -10.73 4.80
C PHE A 283 -12.68 -11.27 4.01
N TYR A 284 -12.43 -12.12 3.02
CA TYR A 284 -13.49 -12.80 2.28
C TYR A 284 -14.42 -13.58 3.23
N ASN A 285 -13.83 -14.38 4.12
CA ASN A 285 -14.61 -15.14 5.12
C ASN A 285 -15.36 -14.22 6.08
N TYR A 286 -14.76 -13.11 6.49
CA TYR A 286 -15.46 -12.09 7.28
C TYR A 286 -16.69 -11.54 6.56
N LEU A 287 -16.60 -11.24 5.29
CA LEU A 287 -17.75 -10.75 4.51
C LEU A 287 -18.87 -11.78 4.47
N GLN A 288 -18.54 -13.08 4.40
CA GLN A 288 -19.53 -14.17 4.35
C GLN A 288 -20.16 -14.44 5.71
N THR A 289 -19.41 -14.34 6.80
CA THR A 289 -19.82 -14.86 8.12
C THR A 289 -20.05 -13.76 9.18
N GLY A 290 -19.46 -12.58 9.01
CA GLY A 290 -19.43 -11.55 10.05
C GLY A 290 -18.37 -11.79 11.13
N GLU A 291 -17.61 -12.88 11.04
CA GLU A 291 -16.55 -13.23 11.99
C GLU A 291 -15.17 -13.01 11.40
N TYR A 292 -14.34 -12.26 12.12
CA TYR A 292 -12.95 -12.01 11.75
C TYR A 292 -12.03 -13.00 12.45
N ASN A 293 -11.48 -13.94 11.68
CA ASN A 293 -10.61 -15.01 12.19
C ASN A 293 -9.24 -14.96 11.51
N PRO A 294 -8.24 -14.26 12.06
CA PRO A 294 -6.88 -14.32 11.56
C PRO A 294 -6.35 -15.76 11.51
N GLN A 295 -5.58 -16.06 10.47
CA GLN A 295 -4.96 -17.36 10.23
C GLN A 295 -3.48 -17.18 9.90
N PRO A 296 -2.63 -18.20 10.11
CA PRO A 296 -1.28 -18.16 9.59
C PRO A 296 -1.28 -17.93 8.07
N SER A 297 -0.39 -17.07 7.59
CA SER A 297 -0.31 -16.78 6.15
C SER A 297 0.16 -18.00 5.36
N LYS A 298 -0.38 -18.13 4.16
CA LYS A 298 0.00 -19.16 3.19
C LYS A 298 0.78 -18.53 2.05
N ALA A 299 1.89 -19.13 1.64
CA ALA A 299 2.68 -18.67 0.51
C ALA A 299 1.92 -18.88 -0.81
N THR A 300 1.85 -17.85 -1.64
CA THR A 300 1.20 -17.87 -2.96
C THR A 300 2.05 -17.18 -4.01
N ILE A 301 1.67 -17.32 -5.28
CA ILE A 301 2.33 -16.59 -6.37
C ILE A 301 2.03 -15.07 -6.34
N ALA A 302 0.97 -14.66 -5.65
CA ALA A 302 0.64 -13.25 -5.40
C ALA A 302 1.13 -12.85 -4.00
N ASN A 303 2.43 -12.89 -3.78
CA ASN A 303 3.07 -12.89 -2.47
C ASN A 303 2.84 -11.64 -1.61
N ALA A 304 2.59 -10.49 -2.21
CA ALA A 304 2.30 -9.26 -1.46
C ALA A 304 0.95 -9.31 -0.73
N MET A 305 0.09 -10.27 -1.08
CA MET A 305 -1.19 -10.53 -0.43
C MET A 305 -1.14 -11.72 0.54
N ASP A 306 0.04 -12.26 0.84
CA ASP A 306 0.24 -13.34 1.81
C ASP A 306 0.17 -12.80 3.23
N VAL A 307 -1.01 -12.40 3.66
CA VAL A 307 -1.27 -11.75 4.95
C VAL A 307 -2.37 -12.51 5.68
N GLY A 308 -2.05 -13.05 6.84
CA GLY A 308 -2.99 -13.83 7.67
C GLY A 308 -3.79 -12.99 8.67
N ASP A 309 -3.37 -11.75 8.92
CA ASP A 309 -4.03 -10.81 9.82
C ASP A 309 -3.93 -9.38 9.25
N PRO A 310 -4.86 -9.02 8.34
CA PRO A 310 -4.84 -7.70 7.69
C PRO A 310 -4.95 -6.55 8.69
N SER A 311 -3.87 -5.79 8.87
CA SER A 311 -3.80 -4.72 9.88
C SER A 311 -4.86 -3.65 9.70
N ASN A 312 -5.17 -3.28 8.46
CA ASN A 312 -6.16 -2.23 8.17
C ASN A 312 -7.62 -2.71 8.26
N PHE A 313 -7.87 -3.98 8.57
CA PHE A 313 -9.23 -4.42 8.91
C PHE A 313 -9.81 -3.57 10.05
N ALA A 314 -9.01 -3.25 11.05
CA ALA A 314 -9.42 -2.39 12.16
C ALA A 314 -9.94 -1.03 11.70
N ARG A 315 -9.34 -0.44 10.66
CA ARG A 315 -9.79 0.83 10.08
C ARG A 315 -11.11 0.69 9.32
N ILE A 316 -11.28 -0.37 8.53
CA ILE A 316 -12.53 -0.64 7.82
C ILE A 316 -13.66 -0.87 8.83
N TYR A 317 -13.40 -1.68 9.84
CA TYR A 317 -14.35 -1.97 10.91
C TYR A 317 -14.78 -0.69 11.65
N ASP A 318 -13.81 0.16 12.00
CA ASP A 318 -14.07 1.43 12.68
C ASP A 318 -14.84 2.42 11.77
N LEU A 319 -14.48 2.51 10.50
CA LEU A 319 -15.13 3.39 9.53
C LEU A 319 -16.64 3.12 9.40
N TYR A 320 -17.01 1.86 9.45
CA TYR A 320 -18.41 1.41 9.39
C TYR A 320 -19.01 1.13 10.78
N LYS A 321 -18.34 1.54 11.86
CA LYS A 321 -18.79 1.39 13.25
C LYS A 321 -19.15 -0.06 13.62
N GLY A 322 -18.40 -1.02 13.08
CA GLY A 322 -18.60 -2.45 13.30
C GLY A 322 -19.85 -3.03 12.64
N ASN A 323 -20.51 -2.29 11.76
CA ASN A 323 -21.74 -2.72 11.10
C ASN A 323 -21.42 -3.58 9.87
N HIS A 324 -21.49 -4.89 10.03
CA HIS A 324 -21.25 -5.86 8.96
C HIS A 324 -22.17 -5.67 7.75
N GLU A 325 -23.44 -5.38 7.97
CA GLU A 325 -24.39 -5.12 6.86
C GLU A 325 -23.98 -3.91 6.03
N ALA A 326 -23.53 -2.84 6.68
CA ALA A 326 -23.06 -1.63 5.98
C ALA A 326 -21.81 -1.92 5.15
N ILE A 327 -20.90 -2.75 5.66
CA ILE A 327 -19.70 -3.17 4.93
C ILE A 327 -20.10 -4.01 3.70
N THR A 328 -20.91 -5.03 3.88
CA THR A 328 -21.31 -5.94 2.79
C THR A 328 -22.27 -5.32 1.78
N ALA A 329 -22.95 -4.25 2.14
CA ALA A 329 -23.76 -3.49 1.20
C ALA A 329 -22.91 -2.75 0.16
N TYR A 330 -21.65 -2.45 0.47
CA TYR A 330 -20.79 -1.64 -0.38
C TYR A 330 -19.54 -2.38 -0.89
N ILE A 331 -19.07 -3.38 -0.14
CA ILE A 331 -17.88 -4.15 -0.47
C ILE A 331 -18.25 -5.62 -0.65
N SER A 332 -17.99 -6.17 -1.82
CA SER A 332 -18.02 -7.60 -2.06
C SER A 332 -16.61 -8.18 -2.07
N GLY A 333 -16.49 -9.50 -1.96
CA GLY A 333 -15.20 -10.17 -1.90
C GLY A 333 -15.02 -11.21 -3.00
N ALA A 334 -13.77 -11.58 -3.20
CA ALA A 334 -13.36 -12.69 -4.04
C ALA A 334 -12.10 -13.33 -3.44
N THR A 335 -11.89 -14.61 -3.68
CA THR A 335 -10.68 -15.32 -3.27
C THR A 335 -10.28 -16.32 -4.34
N TYR A 336 -8.98 -16.40 -4.64
CA TYR A 336 -8.45 -17.26 -5.70
C TYR A 336 -7.19 -17.98 -5.27
N LYS A 337 -7.11 -19.25 -5.63
CA LYS A 337 -5.91 -20.08 -5.46
C LYS A 337 -4.92 -19.86 -6.61
N ASP A 338 -3.68 -20.29 -6.43
CA ASP A 338 -2.63 -20.14 -7.43
C ASP A 338 -3.02 -20.66 -8.82
N GLU A 339 -3.70 -21.82 -8.90
CA GLU A 339 -4.14 -22.39 -10.16
C GLU A 339 -5.15 -21.46 -10.88
N GLN A 340 -6.05 -20.85 -10.14
CA GLN A 340 -7.03 -19.91 -10.68
C GLN A 340 -6.37 -18.61 -11.14
N ILE A 341 -5.38 -18.12 -10.38
CA ILE A 341 -4.59 -16.94 -10.75
C ILE A 341 -3.83 -17.19 -12.05
N ALA A 342 -3.12 -18.32 -12.15
CA ALA A 342 -2.36 -18.71 -13.34
C ALA A 342 -3.27 -18.86 -14.57
N GLU A 343 -4.42 -19.53 -14.43
CA GLU A 343 -5.42 -19.67 -15.49
C GLU A 343 -5.90 -18.29 -15.99
N THR A 344 -6.20 -17.40 -15.07
CA THR A 344 -6.65 -16.03 -15.38
C THR A 344 -5.59 -15.25 -16.15
N MET A 345 -4.32 -15.34 -15.72
CA MET A 345 -3.20 -14.68 -16.41
C MET A 345 -3.07 -15.18 -17.86
N LYS A 346 -3.16 -16.50 -18.08
CA LYS A 346 -3.10 -17.12 -19.41
C LYS A 346 -4.26 -16.66 -20.28
N GLN A 347 -5.47 -16.73 -19.76
CA GLN A 347 -6.68 -16.38 -20.52
C GLN A 347 -6.67 -14.89 -20.90
N CYS A 348 -6.36 -14.00 -19.97
CA CYS A 348 -6.27 -12.57 -20.27
C CYS A 348 -5.23 -12.28 -21.35
N TYR A 349 -4.06 -12.87 -21.26
CA TYR A 349 -3.00 -12.71 -22.27
C TYR A 349 -3.40 -13.24 -23.65
N ASN A 350 -4.02 -14.39 -23.69
CA ASN A 350 -4.48 -14.99 -24.95
C ASN A 350 -5.55 -14.12 -25.62
N ASP A 351 -6.50 -13.62 -24.84
CA ASP A 351 -7.65 -12.87 -25.35
C ASP A 351 -7.32 -11.41 -25.68
N THR A 352 -6.46 -10.76 -24.89
CA THR A 352 -6.27 -9.30 -24.95
C THR A 352 -4.82 -8.86 -25.20
N LYS A 353 -3.86 -9.76 -25.03
CA LYS A 353 -2.40 -9.48 -25.01
C LYS A 353 -1.95 -8.63 -23.84
N TYR A 354 -2.83 -8.31 -22.90
CA TYR A 354 -2.46 -7.62 -21.67
C TYR A 354 -1.77 -8.57 -20.69
N VAL A 355 -0.59 -8.20 -20.24
CA VAL A 355 0.18 -9.01 -19.27
C VAL A 355 -0.20 -8.57 -17.85
N LEU A 356 -0.90 -9.45 -17.14
CA LEU A 356 -1.22 -9.25 -15.73
C LEU A 356 -0.07 -9.71 -14.85
N ASP A 357 0.17 -8.99 -13.74
CA ASP A 357 0.88 -9.57 -12.62
C ASP A 357 -0.07 -10.49 -11.82
N PRO A 358 0.44 -11.38 -10.96
CA PRO A 358 -0.45 -12.29 -10.21
C PRO A 358 -1.48 -11.60 -9.32
N HIS A 359 -1.14 -10.43 -8.75
CA HIS A 359 -2.05 -9.66 -7.88
C HIS A 359 -3.20 -9.06 -8.70
N GLY A 360 -2.87 -8.39 -9.80
CA GLY A 360 -3.85 -7.81 -10.70
C GLY A 360 -4.77 -8.86 -11.33
N ALA A 361 -4.28 -10.08 -11.53
CA ALA A 361 -5.09 -11.20 -12.01
C ALA A 361 -6.28 -11.49 -11.08
N CYS A 362 -6.10 -11.39 -9.77
CA CYS A 362 -7.22 -11.52 -8.82
C CYS A 362 -8.28 -10.44 -9.05
N GLY A 363 -7.86 -9.21 -9.26
CA GLY A 363 -8.77 -8.09 -9.53
C GLY A 363 -9.51 -8.22 -10.86
N TYR A 364 -8.78 -8.55 -11.91
CA TYR A 364 -9.35 -8.76 -13.24
C TYR A 364 -10.40 -9.89 -13.24
N ARG A 365 -10.07 -11.03 -12.64
CA ARG A 365 -11.00 -12.15 -12.54
C ARG A 365 -12.26 -11.81 -11.76
N ALA A 366 -12.11 -11.13 -10.63
CA ALA A 366 -13.26 -10.72 -9.81
C ALA A 366 -14.22 -9.81 -10.60
N LEU A 367 -13.70 -8.88 -11.39
CA LEU A 367 -14.52 -8.06 -12.28
C LEU A 367 -15.24 -8.90 -13.34
N LYS A 368 -14.53 -9.84 -13.97
CA LYS A 368 -15.16 -10.76 -14.96
C LYS A 368 -16.33 -11.53 -14.36
N GLU A 369 -16.21 -11.95 -13.12
CA GLU A 369 -17.23 -12.76 -12.43
C GLU A 369 -18.37 -11.92 -11.84
N GLN A 370 -18.13 -10.67 -11.43
CA GLN A 370 -19.08 -9.92 -10.60
C GLN A 370 -19.69 -8.68 -11.27
N LEU A 371 -19.16 -8.18 -12.39
CA LEU A 371 -19.76 -7.03 -13.07
C LEU A 371 -21.18 -7.33 -13.52
N LYS A 372 -22.07 -6.40 -13.23
CA LYS A 372 -23.47 -6.43 -13.64
C LYS A 372 -23.69 -5.57 -14.90
N PRO A 373 -24.80 -5.80 -15.63
CA PRO A 373 -25.12 -4.94 -16.78
C PRO A 373 -25.15 -3.46 -16.42
N GLY A 374 -24.50 -2.63 -17.24
CA GLY A 374 -24.39 -1.19 -17.01
C GLY A 374 -23.27 -0.75 -16.09
N GLU A 375 -22.59 -1.69 -15.41
CA GLU A 375 -21.40 -1.40 -14.62
C GLU A 375 -20.13 -1.39 -15.47
N VAL A 376 -19.18 -0.54 -15.11
CA VAL A 376 -17.82 -0.52 -15.67
C VAL A 376 -16.84 -0.78 -14.53
N GLY A 377 -15.88 -1.67 -14.74
CA GLY A 377 -14.91 -2.07 -13.73
C GLY A 377 -13.51 -1.54 -13.99
N VAL A 378 -12.86 -1.15 -12.90
CA VAL A 378 -11.43 -0.84 -12.87
C VAL A 378 -10.79 -1.73 -11.81
N PHE A 379 -9.83 -2.55 -12.22
CA PHE A 379 -8.99 -3.26 -11.24
C PHE A 379 -7.64 -2.56 -11.10
N LEU A 380 -7.06 -2.66 -9.91
CA LEU A 380 -5.75 -2.08 -9.66
C LEU A 380 -4.66 -3.09 -10.05
N GLU A 381 -3.80 -2.68 -11.00
CA GLU A 381 -2.58 -3.39 -11.35
C GLU A 381 -1.46 -2.83 -10.47
N THR A 382 -1.18 -3.54 -9.37
CA THR A 382 -0.43 -3.01 -8.24
C THR A 382 1.08 -3.10 -8.38
N ALA A 383 1.57 -3.92 -9.32
CA ALA A 383 2.99 -4.08 -9.60
C ALA A 383 3.22 -4.41 -11.06
N HIS A 384 4.36 -3.99 -11.60
CA HIS A 384 4.74 -4.35 -12.97
C HIS A 384 5.00 -5.87 -13.04
N PRO A 385 4.50 -6.56 -14.07
CA PRO A 385 4.68 -8.02 -14.21
C PRO A 385 6.14 -8.48 -14.17
N ALA A 386 7.08 -7.66 -14.66
CA ALA A 386 8.51 -7.97 -14.66
C ALA A 386 9.11 -8.15 -13.26
N LYS A 387 8.48 -7.62 -12.21
CA LYS A 387 8.89 -7.90 -10.82
C LYS A 387 8.72 -9.36 -10.44
N PHE A 388 7.87 -10.06 -11.16
CA PHE A 388 7.54 -11.48 -11.01
C PHE A 388 7.86 -12.25 -12.29
N LYS A 389 8.88 -11.82 -13.04
CA LYS A 389 9.22 -12.32 -14.37
C LYS A 389 9.27 -13.85 -14.45
N GLU A 390 9.96 -14.50 -13.51
CA GLU A 390 10.08 -15.95 -13.50
C GLU A 390 8.72 -16.66 -13.49
N LYS A 391 7.81 -16.20 -12.63
CA LYS A 391 6.45 -16.74 -12.52
C LYS A 391 5.61 -16.40 -13.74
N VAL A 392 5.65 -15.15 -14.18
CA VAL A 392 4.87 -14.67 -15.33
C VAL A 392 5.28 -15.42 -16.60
N ASP A 393 6.56 -15.51 -16.88
CA ASP A 393 7.08 -16.22 -18.07
C ASP A 393 6.78 -17.72 -18.01
N SER A 394 6.89 -18.34 -16.85
CA SER A 394 6.53 -19.76 -16.66
C SER A 394 5.05 -20.01 -16.93
N ILE A 395 4.17 -19.10 -16.50
CA ILE A 395 2.72 -19.22 -16.70
C ILE A 395 2.34 -18.95 -18.15
N LEU A 396 2.88 -17.88 -18.77
CA LEU A 396 2.49 -17.42 -20.09
C LEU A 396 3.29 -18.08 -21.24
N GLY A 397 4.42 -18.71 -20.96
CA GLY A 397 5.34 -19.20 -21.97
C GLY A 397 6.01 -18.07 -22.75
N THR A 398 6.30 -16.97 -22.08
CA THR A 398 6.87 -15.74 -22.66
C THR A 398 8.28 -15.46 -22.13
N ASP A 399 8.89 -14.42 -22.66
CA ASP A 399 10.12 -13.80 -22.16
C ASP A 399 9.87 -12.29 -22.11
N ILE A 400 9.12 -11.84 -21.09
CA ILE A 400 8.78 -10.43 -20.97
C ILE A 400 10.03 -9.58 -20.68
N GLU A 401 10.05 -8.39 -21.26
CA GLU A 401 11.16 -7.46 -21.07
C GLU A 401 11.23 -6.94 -19.63
N ILE A 402 12.45 -6.87 -19.09
CA ILE A 402 12.70 -6.20 -17.81
C ILE A 402 12.90 -4.71 -18.07
N PRO A 403 12.05 -3.82 -17.52
CA PRO A 403 12.24 -2.38 -17.67
C PRO A 403 13.62 -1.92 -17.20
N ALA A 404 14.16 -0.90 -17.85
CA ALA A 404 15.50 -0.41 -17.57
C ALA A 404 15.73 -0.05 -16.09
N ARG A 405 14.72 0.53 -15.43
CA ARG A 405 14.79 0.85 -13.99
C ARG A 405 15.02 -0.39 -13.13
N LEU A 406 14.34 -1.48 -13.45
CA LEU A 406 14.48 -2.73 -12.74
C LEU A 406 15.85 -3.38 -13.00
N ALA A 407 16.30 -3.36 -14.25
CA ALA A 407 17.60 -3.88 -14.66
C ALA A 407 18.77 -3.18 -13.93
N GLU A 408 18.66 -1.89 -13.67
CA GLU A 408 19.67 -1.13 -12.93
C GLU A 408 19.82 -1.64 -11.48
N PHE A 409 18.72 -1.92 -10.79
CA PHE A 409 18.79 -2.50 -9.43
C PHE A 409 19.50 -3.86 -9.44
N MET A 410 19.26 -4.67 -10.46
CA MET A 410 19.84 -6.01 -10.56
C MET A 410 21.35 -6.01 -10.79
N LYS A 411 21.93 -4.91 -11.26
CA LYS A 411 23.38 -4.74 -11.42
C LYS A 411 24.09 -4.45 -10.10
N GLY A 412 23.36 -4.01 -9.08
CA GLY A 412 23.93 -3.66 -7.79
C GLY A 412 24.38 -4.88 -7.00
N LYS A 413 25.28 -4.65 -6.03
CA LYS A 413 25.75 -5.68 -5.12
C LYS A 413 24.83 -5.78 -3.91
N LYS A 414 24.35 -6.99 -3.61
CA LYS A 414 23.56 -7.27 -2.42
C LYS A 414 24.36 -6.94 -1.16
N GLN A 415 23.78 -6.09 -0.31
CA GLN A 415 24.26 -5.73 1.01
C GLN A 415 23.13 -6.02 2.00
N SER A 416 23.26 -7.07 2.78
CA SER A 416 22.27 -7.41 3.80
C SER A 416 22.96 -8.00 5.02
N ILE A 417 22.33 -7.85 6.17
CA ILE A 417 22.78 -8.38 7.44
C ILE A 417 21.87 -9.55 7.80
N GLU A 418 22.43 -10.71 8.03
CA GLU A 418 21.67 -11.89 8.47
C GLU A 418 21.18 -11.70 9.90
N MET A 419 19.91 -12.02 10.12
CA MET A 419 19.24 -11.86 11.40
C MET A 419 18.39 -13.10 11.69
N THR A 420 18.42 -13.55 12.94
CA THR A 420 17.46 -14.58 13.39
C THR A 420 16.10 -13.93 13.65
N LYS A 421 15.05 -14.75 13.74
CA LYS A 421 13.72 -14.27 14.14
C LYS A 421 13.56 -14.00 15.63
N ASP A 422 14.64 -14.13 16.40
CA ASP A 422 14.65 -13.86 17.83
C ASP A 422 14.74 -12.35 18.11
N PHE A 423 13.80 -11.84 18.90
CA PHE A 423 13.74 -10.40 19.21
C PHE A 423 14.97 -9.93 20.00
N ALA A 424 15.53 -10.75 20.89
CA ALA A 424 16.70 -10.35 21.67
C ALA A 424 17.89 -10.04 20.75
N SER A 425 18.10 -10.84 19.70
CA SER A 425 19.14 -10.60 18.70
C SER A 425 18.90 -9.30 17.92
N PHE A 426 17.67 -9.07 17.48
CA PHE A 426 17.29 -7.85 16.78
C PHE A 426 17.44 -6.60 17.66
N LYS A 427 16.95 -6.66 18.89
CA LYS A 427 17.12 -5.57 19.87
C LYS A 427 18.60 -5.26 20.10
N ASN A 428 19.42 -6.31 20.34
CA ASN A 428 20.85 -6.13 20.54
C ASN A 428 21.53 -5.46 19.34
N TYR A 429 21.15 -5.83 18.13
CA TYR A 429 21.65 -5.18 16.92
C TYR A 429 21.31 -3.67 16.92
N LEU A 430 20.04 -3.31 17.13
CA LEU A 430 19.61 -1.90 17.15
C LEU A 430 20.23 -1.09 18.28
N MET A 431 20.45 -1.68 19.45
CA MET A 431 21.06 -1.00 20.59
C MET A 431 22.55 -0.68 20.37
N ASN A 432 23.22 -1.33 19.41
CA ASN A 432 24.63 -1.13 19.10
C ASN A 432 24.87 -0.28 17.83
N GLU A 433 23.82 0.16 17.16
CA GLU A 433 23.88 1.09 16.04
C GLU A 433 23.79 2.54 16.52
#